data_7a8573ceccb24233d43f560e221f97e0
#
_entry.id   7a8573ceccb24233d43f560e221f97e0
#
_cell.length_a   1.000
_cell.length_b   1.000
_cell.length_c   1.000
_cell.angle_alpha   90.00
_cell.angle_beta   90.00
_cell.angle_gamma   90.00
#
_symmetry.space_group_name_H-M   'P 1'
#
loop_
_entity.id
_entity.type
_entity.pdbx_description
1 polymer ?
#
loop_
_entity_poly.entity_id
_entity_poly.type
_entity_poly.pdbx_seq_one_letter_code
_entity_poly.pdbx_strand_id
1 'polypeptide(L)'
;MVYTIDQIKSIAAPIATAHGLASLSLFGSYARGEAAEDSDVDILIDRGAIRSAFQMGGLYADLSEGLGKNLDLVTTDHRDKAFLNQIRKDQLRLYP
;
A
#
# COMPACT_ATOMS: atom_id res chain seq x y z
N MET A 1 -13.94 9.51 6.46
CA MET A 1 -12.88 10.49 6.15
C MET A 1 -12.12 10.08 4.91
N VAL A 2 -11.88 11.02 4.00
CA VAL A 2 -11.04 10.77 2.82
C VAL A 2 -9.67 11.37 3.08
N TYR A 3 -8.62 10.55 3.04
CA TYR A 3 -7.25 11.01 3.24
C TYR A 3 -6.73 11.75 2.01
N THR A 4 -5.85 12.72 2.24
CA THR A 4 -4.97 13.20 1.17
C THR A 4 -3.83 12.20 0.95
N ILE A 5 -3.16 12.28 -0.18
CA ILE A 5 -1.98 11.45 -0.47
C ILE A 5 -0.90 11.70 0.57
N ASP A 6 -0.68 12.96 0.98
CA ASP A 6 0.31 13.29 2.01
C ASP A 6 -0.02 12.68 3.36
N GLN A 7 -1.30 12.63 3.73
CA GLN A 7 -1.73 11.98 4.98
C GLN A 7 -1.43 10.48 4.94
N ILE A 8 -1.74 9.82 3.82
CA ILE A 8 -1.45 8.38 3.66
C ILE A 8 0.06 8.15 3.74
N LYS A 9 0.86 8.97 3.07
CA LYS A 9 2.32 8.88 3.11
C LYS A 9 2.85 9.02 4.53
N SER A 10 2.36 10.01 5.27
CA SER A 10 2.80 10.27 6.65
C SER A 10 2.53 9.09 7.59
N ILE A 11 1.45 8.36 7.34
CA ILE A 11 1.10 7.17 8.13
C ILE A 11 1.87 5.95 7.66
N ALA A 12 1.93 5.73 6.34
CA ALA A 12 2.44 4.49 5.77
C ALA A 12 3.96 4.42 5.72
N ALA A 13 4.66 5.54 5.49
CA ALA A 13 6.12 5.53 5.33
C ALA A 13 6.85 5.05 6.59
N PRO A 14 6.51 5.49 7.82
CA PRO A 14 7.15 4.94 9.02
C PRO A 14 6.90 3.45 9.20
N ILE A 15 5.71 2.97 8.84
CA ILE A 15 5.37 1.55 8.92
C ILE A 15 6.20 0.75 7.91
N ALA A 16 6.34 1.26 6.69
CA ALA A 16 7.19 0.65 5.67
C ALA A 16 8.64 0.52 6.14
N THR A 17 9.17 1.56 6.78
CA THR A 17 10.51 1.55 7.36
C THR A 17 10.63 0.49 8.44
N ALA A 18 9.68 0.46 9.36
CA ALA A 18 9.70 -0.47 10.50
C ALA A 18 9.66 -1.93 10.05
N HIS A 19 8.96 -2.23 8.97
CA HIS A 19 8.86 -3.58 8.42
C HIS A 19 9.94 -3.91 7.38
N GLY A 20 10.82 -2.97 7.07
CA GLY A 20 11.93 -3.20 6.14
C GLY A 20 11.51 -3.40 4.69
N LEU A 21 10.42 -2.75 4.25
CA LEU A 21 9.99 -2.82 2.86
C LEU A 21 11.03 -2.17 1.94
N ALA A 22 11.19 -2.70 0.73
CA ALA A 22 12.00 -2.06 -0.30
C ALA A 22 11.27 -0.85 -0.90
N SER A 23 9.95 -0.94 -1.06
CA SER A 23 9.13 0.18 -1.53
C SER A 23 7.67 0.00 -1.13
N LEU A 24 6.94 1.11 -1.11
CA LEU A 24 5.50 1.13 -0.91
C LEU A 24 4.91 2.19 -1.83
N SER A 25 3.88 1.81 -2.57
CA SER A 25 3.20 2.70 -3.52
C SER A 25 1.70 2.63 -3.33
N LEU A 26 1.04 3.71 -3.70
CA LEU A 26 -0.41 3.81 -3.75
C LEU A 26 -0.88 3.55 -5.18
N PHE A 27 -2.01 2.88 -5.34
CA PHE A 27 -2.67 2.77 -6.64
C PHE A 27 -4.19 2.88 -6.46
N GLY A 28 -4.95 2.71 -7.53
CA GLY A 28 -6.40 2.71 -7.45
C GLY A 28 -7.00 4.08 -7.19
N SER A 29 -8.16 4.09 -6.53
CA SER A 29 -8.98 5.31 -6.40
C SER A 29 -8.28 6.44 -5.66
N TYR A 30 -7.56 6.15 -4.59
CA TYR A 30 -6.81 7.18 -3.88
C TYR A 30 -5.70 7.79 -4.73
N ALA A 31 -5.00 6.97 -5.51
CA ALA A 31 -3.93 7.47 -6.39
C ALA A 31 -4.49 8.35 -7.50
N ARG A 32 -5.70 8.06 -7.99
CA ARG A 32 -6.35 8.84 -9.05
C ARG A 32 -7.08 10.07 -8.54
N GLY A 33 -7.17 10.27 -7.22
CA GLY A 33 -7.94 11.38 -6.65
C GLY A 33 -9.45 11.16 -6.71
N GLU A 34 -9.89 9.90 -6.78
CA GLU A 34 -11.31 9.53 -6.94
C GLU A 34 -11.89 8.83 -5.71
N ALA A 35 -11.15 8.80 -4.60
CA ALA A 35 -11.58 8.08 -3.42
C ALA A 35 -12.80 8.72 -2.76
N ALA A 36 -13.69 7.88 -2.21
CA ALA A 36 -14.81 8.26 -1.37
C ALA A 36 -14.55 7.78 0.07
N GLU A 37 -15.44 8.11 1.00
CA GLU A 37 -15.28 7.76 2.42
C GLU A 37 -15.17 6.25 2.65
N ASP A 38 -15.87 5.45 1.84
CA ASP A 38 -15.88 4.00 1.96
C ASP A 38 -14.86 3.31 1.04
N SER A 39 -14.03 4.07 0.35
CA SER A 39 -13.00 3.49 -0.52
C SER A 39 -11.93 2.79 0.30
N ASP A 40 -11.51 1.61 -0.18
CA ASP A 40 -10.34 0.92 0.35
C ASP A 40 -9.06 1.64 -0.08
N VAL A 41 -7.99 1.43 0.67
CA VAL A 41 -6.68 1.95 0.30
C VAL A 41 -5.91 0.83 -0.43
N ASP A 42 -5.56 1.08 -1.67
CA ASP A 42 -4.89 0.11 -2.55
C ASP A 42 -3.38 0.35 -2.51
N ILE A 43 -2.63 -0.63 -2.03
CA ILE A 43 -1.19 -0.50 -1.76
C ILE A 43 -0.42 -1.60 -2.48
N LEU A 44 0.62 -1.19 -3.20
CA LEU A 44 1.58 -2.08 -3.85
C LEU A 44 2.90 -2.00 -3.10
N ILE A 45 3.41 -3.15 -2.64
CA ILE A 45 4.68 -3.20 -1.91
C ILE A 45 5.70 -4.08 -2.63
N ASP A 46 6.97 -3.69 -2.51
CA ASP A 46 8.11 -4.58 -2.71
C ASP A 46 8.49 -5.10 -1.32
N ARG A 47 8.50 -6.43 -1.17
CA ARG A 47 8.60 -7.10 0.13
C ARG A 47 9.82 -6.70 0.97
N GLY A 48 10.95 -6.42 0.33
CA GLY A 48 12.17 -6.13 1.08
C GLY A 48 12.53 -7.26 2.06
N ALA A 49 12.49 -6.96 3.35
CA ALA A 49 12.83 -7.90 4.41
C ALA A 49 11.73 -8.91 4.75
N ILE A 50 10.52 -8.74 4.22
CA ILE A 50 9.40 -9.65 4.54
C ILE A 50 9.59 -10.98 3.84
N ARG A 51 9.62 -12.08 4.63
CA ARG A 51 9.89 -13.43 4.15
C ARG A 51 8.79 -14.42 4.47
N SER A 52 7.84 -14.09 5.33
CA SER A 52 6.84 -15.05 5.80
C SER A 52 5.45 -14.44 5.80
N ALA A 53 4.43 -15.31 5.80
CA ALA A 53 3.04 -14.89 5.94
C ALA A 53 2.78 -14.21 7.28
N PHE A 54 3.48 -14.63 8.33
CA PHE A 54 3.37 -14.01 9.65
C PHE A 54 3.84 -12.56 9.62
N GLN A 55 4.98 -12.29 8.98
CA GLN A 55 5.49 -10.92 8.82
C GLN A 55 4.55 -10.08 7.96
N MET A 56 4.00 -10.67 6.89
CA MET A 56 3.03 -9.97 6.02
C MET A 56 1.77 -9.62 6.80
N GLY A 57 1.28 -10.52 7.67
CA GLY A 57 0.13 -10.26 8.52
C GLY A 57 0.37 -9.11 9.48
N GLY A 58 1.57 -9.00 10.05
CA GLY A 58 1.97 -7.88 10.91
C GLY A 58 1.97 -6.56 10.17
N LEU A 59 2.50 -6.54 8.95
CA LEU A 59 2.48 -5.35 8.09
C LEU A 59 1.04 -4.92 7.78
N TYR A 60 0.21 -5.88 7.37
CA TYR A 60 -1.20 -5.60 7.07
C TYR A 60 -1.92 -4.99 8.27
N ALA A 61 -1.73 -5.58 9.45
CA ALA A 61 -2.35 -5.10 10.68
C ALA A 61 -1.93 -3.66 10.99
N ASP A 62 -0.63 -3.36 10.93
CA ASP A 62 -0.12 -2.04 11.23
C ASP A 62 -0.64 -0.99 10.24
N LEU A 63 -0.67 -1.33 8.95
CA LEU A 63 -1.20 -0.41 7.94
C LEU A 63 -2.70 -0.19 8.11
N SER A 64 -3.47 -1.25 8.32
CA SER A 64 -4.92 -1.11 8.45
C SER A 64 -5.31 -0.37 9.72
N GLU A 65 -4.62 -0.61 10.83
CA GLU A 65 -4.84 0.14 12.07
C GLU A 65 -4.42 1.59 11.92
N GLY A 66 -3.26 1.84 11.32
CA GLY A 66 -2.75 3.20 11.15
C GLY A 66 -3.64 4.04 10.25
N LEU A 67 -4.16 3.47 9.19
CA LEU A 67 -5.04 4.17 8.26
C LEU A 67 -6.51 4.13 8.68
N GLY A 68 -6.90 3.19 9.53
CA GLY A 68 -8.29 3.03 9.95
C GLY A 68 -9.22 2.67 8.80
N LYS A 69 -8.72 1.97 7.79
CA LYS A 69 -9.46 1.58 6.59
C LYS A 69 -9.06 0.18 6.16
N ASN A 70 -9.92 -0.44 5.36
CA ASN A 70 -9.60 -1.70 4.71
C ASN A 70 -8.53 -1.46 3.64
N LEU A 71 -7.64 -2.42 3.49
CA LEU A 71 -6.57 -2.36 2.51
C LEU A 71 -6.74 -3.43 1.45
N ASP A 72 -6.31 -3.09 0.25
CA ASP A 72 -6.02 -4.06 -0.81
C ASP A 72 -4.50 -4.06 -1.00
N LEU A 73 -3.84 -5.10 -0.51
CA LEU A 73 -2.37 -5.16 -0.45
C LEU A 73 -1.86 -6.13 -1.51
N VAL A 74 -1.09 -5.60 -2.44
CA VAL A 74 -0.52 -6.36 -3.57
C VAL A 74 1.00 -6.27 -3.51
N THR A 75 1.68 -7.36 -3.85
CA THR A 75 3.16 -7.40 -3.90
C THR A 75 3.65 -7.31 -5.34
N THR A 76 4.85 -6.77 -5.52
CA THR A 76 5.47 -6.62 -6.85
C THR A 76 5.82 -7.96 -7.50
N ASP A 77 5.86 -9.05 -6.73
CA ASP A 77 6.08 -10.40 -7.22
C ASP A 77 4.79 -11.18 -7.53
N HIS A 78 3.68 -10.46 -7.65
CA HIS A 78 2.39 -11.05 -8.01
C HIS A 78 2.49 -11.83 -9.33
N ARG A 79 1.84 -13.00 -9.40
CA ARG A 79 1.94 -13.90 -10.57
C ARG A 79 1.33 -13.30 -11.83
N ASP A 80 0.24 -12.55 -11.67
CA ASP A 80 -0.47 -11.96 -12.81
C ASP A 80 0.21 -10.68 -13.23
N LYS A 81 1.03 -10.76 -14.27
CA LYS A 81 1.78 -9.61 -14.78
C LYS A 81 0.89 -8.59 -15.47
N ALA A 82 -0.21 -9.01 -16.09
CA ALA A 82 -1.18 -8.11 -16.69
C ALA A 82 -1.84 -7.26 -15.61
N PHE A 83 -2.18 -7.87 -14.47
CA PHE A 83 -2.73 -7.16 -13.32
C PHE A 83 -1.73 -6.13 -12.77
N LEU A 84 -0.46 -6.50 -12.61
CA LEU A 84 0.58 -5.57 -12.16
C LEU A 84 0.74 -4.40 -13.14
N ASN A 85 0.73 -4.67 -14.43
CA ASN A 85 0.85 -3.62 -15.44
C ASN A 85 -0.35 -2.65 -15.35
N GLN A 86 -1.53 -3.17 -15.08
CA GLN A 86 -2.72 -2.34 -14.88
C GLN A 86 -2.59 -1.44 -13.64
N ILE A 87 -2.11 -2.00 -12.53
CA ILE A 87 -1.87 -1.27 -11.28
C ILE A 87 -0.87 -0.14 -11.50
N ARG A 88 0.21 -0.42 -12.24
CA ARG A 88 1.31 0.54 -12.43
C ARG A 88 0.94 1.78 -13.22
N LYS A 89 -0.19 1.76 -13.93
CA LYS A 89 -0.64 2.93 -14.69
C LYS A 89 -0.93 4.15 -13.81
N ASP A 90 -1.42 3.93 -12.59
CA ASP A 90 -1.71 5.02 -11.65
C ASP A 90 -0.90 4.92 -10.35
N GLN A 91 0.21 4.18 -10.39
CA GLN A 91 1.08 3.99 -9.24
C GLN A 91 1.74 5.31 -8.81
N LEU A 92 1.64 5.61 -7.51
CA LEU A 92 2.36 6.73 -6.88
C LEU A 92 3.25 6.18 -5.77
N ARG A 93 4.56 6.38 -5.90
CA ARG A 93 5.53 5.95 -4.90
C ARG A 93 5.41 6.83 -3.64
N LEU A 94 5.17 6.19 -2.48
CA LEU A 94 5.12 6.88 -1.18
C LEU A 94 6.38 6.61 -0.36
N TYR A 95 7.07 5.49 -0.60
CA TYR A 95 8.25 5.08 0.16
C TYR A 95 9.18 4.26 -0.73
N PRO A 96 10.47 4.47 -0.69
CA PRO A 96 11.18 5.56 -0.07
C PRO A 96 10.94 6.89 -0.70
#